data_9b842cfb4615987082787aeda99b84d4
#
_entry.id   9b842cfb4615987082787aeda99b84d4
#
_cell.length_a   1.000
_cell.length_b   1.000
_cell.length_c   1.000
_cell.angle_alpha   90.00
_cell.angle_beta   90.00
_cell.angle_gamma   90.00
#
_symmetry.space_group_name_H-M   'P 1'
#
loop_
_entity.id
_entity.type
_entity.pdbx_description
1 polymer ?
#
loop_
_entity_poly.entity_id
_entity_poly.type
_entity_poly.pdbx_seq_one_letter_code
_entity_poly.pdbx_strand_id
1 'polypeptide(L)'
;MKQGFDTTIYTFSLQYPGFLFPGKTQLSDEPAPADLDIKVRINSMLPTNWLSVGKELKNLRPDIIVVRYWLPFMGPCLGTILRIAKKNRHTKVVCIADNIIPHEKRAGDAAFTKYFIKPVDSFIVMSEQVMKDLKAFDNHKPAELVLHPLYDNFGGKITKAEARKTLGIPLDDNIILFFGFIRNYKGLDILLDALALIKKQQPAFGLKLLIAGEFYEDRKAFDEQVKELGISDSLILHTDFIPTGEVKNYFCAADAVVQPYRSATQSGVTPLAYHFEIPMVVTNVGGLPAMVPDGKTGLVAEPNTVSVAEKILQFFKEDPAVFIENIKEEKKKYSWEKLVNAITN
;
A
#
# COMPACT_ATOMS: atom_id res chain seq x y z
N MET A 1 21.33 -11.16 2.02
CA MET A 1 21.02 -9.82 2.56
C MET A 1 20.76 -9.88 4.07
N LYS A 2 19.96 -8.99 4.70
CA LYS A 2 19.83 -8.92 6.19
C LYS A 2 19.61 -10.28 6.91
N GLN A 3 19.06 -11.30 6.22
CA GLN A 3 18.86 -12.66 6.76
C GLN A 3 19.84 -13.69 6.18
N GLY A 4 20.93 -13.27 5.55
CA GLY A 4 22.01 -14.16 5.07
C GLY A 4 21.76 -14.83 3.71
N PHE A 5 20.70 -14.49 2.99
CA PHE A 5 20.44 -15.01 1.64
C PHE A 5 21.26 -14.26 0.58
N ASP A 6 21.90 -15.01 -0.32
CA ASP A 6 22.45 -14.46 -1.57
C ASP A 6 21.31 -14.22 -2.56
N THR A 7 21.14 -12.97 -2.99
CA THR A 7 19.96 -12.56 -3.75
C THR A 7 20.32 -11.67 -4.92
N THR A 8 19.87 -12.05 -6.11
CA THR A 8 19.94 -11.23 -7.34
C THR A 8 18.53 -10.82 -7.76
N ILE A 9 18.33 -9.55 -8.09
CA ILE A 9 17.06 -9.00 -8.58
C ILE A 9 17.10 -8.92 -10.11
N TYR A 10 16.17 -9.64 -10.76
CA TYR A 10 15.94 -9.50 -12.20
C TYR A 10 14.78 -8.53 -12.43
N THR A 11 15.06 -7.39 -13.05
CA THR A 11 14.05 -6.36 -13.33
C THR A 11 13.87 -6.14 -14.84
N PHE A 12 12.90 -5.30 -15.19
CA PHE A 12 12.48 -5.08 -16.55
C PHE A 12 13.32 -4.00 -17.24
N SER A 13 13.77 -4.28 -18.48
CA SER A 13 14.20 -3.27 -19.44
C SER A 13 13.00 -2.63 -20.15
N LEU A 14 11.90 -3.40 -20.30
CA LEU A 14 10.59 -2.92 -20.73
C LEU A 14 9.51 -3.72 -20.00
N GLN A 15 8.76 -3.05 -19.11
CA GLN A 15 7.70 -3.70 -18.32
C GLN A 15 6.36 -3.65 -19.05
N TYR A 16 5.98 -2.50 -19.60
CA TYR A 16 4.73 -2.29 -20.32
C TYR A 16 4.99 -1.65 -21.69
N PRO A 17 4.26 -2.05 -22.74
CA PRO A 17 4.22 -1.27 -23.98
C PRO A 17 3.55 0.08 -23.70
N GLY A 18 3.92 1.13 -24.46
CA GLY A 18 3.48 2.51 -24.22
C GLY A 18 1.95 2.70 -24.19
N PHE A 19 1.20 1.89 -24.94
CA PHE A 19 -0.28 1.95 -24.93
C PHE A 19 -0.94 1.38 -23.65
N LEU A 20 -0.22 0.63 -22.85
CA LEU A 20 -0.69 0.11 -21.55
C LEU A 20 -0.18 0.92 -20.35
N PHE A 21 0.69 1.89 -20.60
CA PHE A 21 1.29 2.70 -19.54
C PHE A 21 1.06 4.19 -19.79
N PRO A 22 0.11 4.82 -19.10
CA PRO A 22 -0.19 6.24 -19.28
C PRO A 22 0.83 7.18 -18.62
N GLY A 23 1.80 6.65 -17.85
CA GLY A 23 2.81 7.43 -17.16
C GLY A 23 3.96 7.91 -18.08
N LYS A 24 4.75 8.88 -17.60
CA LYS A 24 5.87 9.46 -18.37
C LYS A 24 7.07 8.52 -18.46
N THR A 25 7.39 7.78 -17.41
CA THR A 25 8.50 6.81 -17.38
C THR A 25 8.15 5.59 -16.55
N GLN A 26 8.72 4.43 -16.92
CA GLN A 26 8.63 3.17 -16.19
C GLN A 26 9.91 2.90 -15.37
N LEU A 27 10.87 3.79 -15.45
CA LEU A 27 12.18 3.68 -14.78
C LEU A 27 12.23 4.70 -13.65
N SER A 28 12.93 4.35 -12.57
CA SER A 28 13.26 5.27 -11.50
C SER A 28 14.44 6.14 -11.93
N ASP A 29 14.37 7.44 -11.60
CA ASP A 29 15.48 8.38 -11.76
C ASP A 29 16.46 8.30 -10.57
N GLU A 30 16.10 7.57 -9.50
CA GLU A 30 16.97 7.35 -8.36
C GLU A 30 18.04 6.31 -8.68
N PRO A 31 19.28 6.49 -8.16
CA PRO A 31 20.33 5.49 -8.33
C PRO A 31 19.94 4.16 -7.66
N ALA A 32 20.29 3.06 -8.31
CA ALA A 32 20.07 1.75 -7.71
C ALA A 32 20.84 1.63 -6.39
N PRO A 33 20.24 1.01 -5.35
CA PRO A 33 20.92 0.74 -4.08
C PRO A 33 22.24 -0.03 -4.32
N ALA A 34 23.34 0.47 -3.76
CA ALA A 34 24.68 -0.06 -4.02
C ALA A 34 24.93 -1.48 -3.48
N ASP A 35 24.11 -1.90 -2.51
CA ASP A 35 24.19 -3.20 -1.83
C ASP A 35 23.33 -4.29 -2.50
N LEU A 36 22.67 -3.98 -3.62
CA LEU A 36 21.79 -4.91 -4.34
C LEU A 36 22.38 -5.32 -5.68
N ASP A 37 22.46 -6.65 -5.96
CA ASP A 37 22.74 -7.17 -7.32
C ASP A 37 21.46 -7.07 -8.17
N ILE A 38 21.36 -6.02 -8.99
CA ILE A 38 20.18 -5.76 -9.84
C ILE A 38 20.55 -5.94 -11.31
N LYS A 39 19.86 -6.85 -11.99
CA LYS A 39 20.03 -7.14 -13.43
C LYS A 39 18.81 -6.67 -14.22
N VAL A 40 18.96 -5.63 -15.02
CA VAL A 40 17.93 -5.13 -15.94
C VAL A 40 17.92 -6.01 -17.19
N ARG A 41 17.08 -7.06 -17.21
CA ARG A 41 17.17 -8.14 -18.22
C ARG A 41 15.86 -8.45 -18.93
N ILE A 42 14.71 -8.25 -18.31
CA ILE A 42 13.42 -8.75 -18.80
C ILE A 42 12.75 -7.73 -19.70
N ASN A 43 12.43 -8.14 -20.93
CA ASN A 43 11.55 -7.40 -21.83
C ASN A 43 10.21 -8.16 -21.96
N SER A 44 9.13 -7.57 -21.45
CA SER A 44 7.82 -8.23 -21.41
C SER A 44 7.20 -8.51 -22.78
N MET A 45 7.68 -7.83 -23.83
CA MET A 45 7.12 -7.89 -25.18
C MET A 45 7.92 -8.80 -26.13
N LEU A 46 9.14 -9.20 -25.77
CA LEU A 46 10.06 -9.88 -26.70
C LEU A 46 10.20 -11.37 -26.33
N PRO A 47 9.54 -12.32 -27.05
CA PRO A 47 9.61 -13.75 -26.74
C PRO A 47 11.03 -14.34 -26.77
N THR A 48 11.89 -13.85 -27.67
CA THR A 48 13.30 -14.30 -27.72
C THR A 48 14.06 -13.94 -26.45
N ASN A 49 13.74 -12.80 -25.83
CA ASN A 49 14.29 -12.41 -24.54
C ASN A 49 13.82 -13.35 -23.42
N TRP A 50 12.55 -13.75 -23.40
CA TRP A 50 12.03 -14.71 -22.41
C TRP A 50 12.78 -16.05 -22.46
N LEU A 51 13.08 -16.53 -23.68
CA LEU A 51 13.87 -17.74 -23.87
C LEU A 51 15.30 -17.57 -23.36
N SER A 52 15.92 -16.41 -23.61
CA SER A 52 17.29 -16.10 -23.16
C SER A 52 17.37 -16.03 -21.64
N VAL A 53 16.48 -15.24 -21.00
CA VAL A 53 16.43 -15.09 -19.54
C VAL A 53 16.11 -16.42 -18.87
N GLY A 54 15.16 -17.19 -19.41
CA GLY A 54 14.84 -18.51 -18.89
C GLY A 54 16.02 -19.49 -18.95
N LYS A 55 16.85 -19.45 -20.02
CA LYS A 55 18.09 -20.26 -20.14
C LYS A 55 19.15 -19.79 -19.13
N GLU A 56 19.30 -18.48 -18.95
CA GLU A 56 20.21 -17.89 -17.97
C GLU A 56 19.87 -18.39 -16.56
N LEU A 57 18.61 -18.27 -16.13
CA LEU A 57 18.13 -18.73 -14.83
C LEU A 57 18.23 -20.26 -14.68
N LYS A 58 17.98 -21.02 -15.76
CA LYS A 58 18.18 -22.48 -15.76
C LYS A 58 19.63 -22.86 -15.45
N ASN A 59 20.59 -22.14 -16.05
CA ASN A 59 22.04 -22.42 -15.89
C ASN A 59 22.55 -21.92 -14.55
N LEU A 60 22.04 -20.78 -14.05
CA LEU A 60 22.36 -20.23 -12.72
C LEU A 60 21.92 -21.18 -11.59
N ARG A 61 20.84 -21.96 -11.80
CA ARG A 61 20.30 -22.92 -10.83
C ARG A 61 20.05 -22.34 -9.43
N PRO A 62 19.35 -21.21 -9.29
CA PRO A 62 19.01 -20.71 -7.96
C PRO A 62 18.15 -21.74 -7.21
N ASP A 63 18.26 -21.78 -5.88
CA ASP A 63 17.40 -22.65 -5.05
C ASP A 63 15.94 -22.20 -5.15
N ILE A 64 15.70 -20.89 -5.08
CA ILE A 64 14.36 -20.31 -5.13
C ILE A 64 14.33 -19.18 -6.14
N ILE A 65 13.29 -19.15 -6.97
CA ILE A 65 12.88 -17.96 -7.73
C ILE A 65 11.62 -17.40 -7.09
N VAL A 66 11.71 -16.19 -6.56
CA VAL A 66 10.55 -15.43 -6.13
C VAL A 66 10.05 -14.60 -7.29
N VAL A 67 8.81 -14.79 -7.71
CA VAL A 67 8.19 -14.02 -8.78
C VAL A 67 6.99 -13.25 -8.26
N ARG A 68 6.90 -11.98 -8.59
CA ARG A 68 5.72 -11.16 -8.27
C ARG A 68 4.74 -11.19 -9.45
N TYR A 69 3.44 -11.35 -9.15
CA TYR A 69 2.40 -11.41 -10.18
C TYR A 69 1.23 -10.49 -9.82
N TRP A 70 0.94 -9.54 -10.72
CA TRP A 70 -0.06 -8.50 -10.47
C TRP A 70 -1.00 -8.24 -11.66
N LEU A 71 -0.68 -8.75 -12.86
CA LEU A 71 -1.46 -8.50 -14.07
C LEU A 71 -1.33 -9.69 -15.04
N PRO A 72 -2.46 -10.20 -15.61
CA PRO A 72 -2.46 -11.33 -16.55
C PRO A 72 -1.56 -11.12 -17.78
N PHE A 73 -1.43 -9.87 -18.26
CA PHE A 73 -0.52 -9.51 -19.35
C PHE A 73 0.92 -10.03 -19.15
N MET A 74 1.40 -10.11 -17.91
CA MET A 74 2.73 -10.65 -17.58
C MET A 74 2.81 -12.18 -17.68
N GLY A 75 1.67 -12.86 -17.77
CA GLY A 75 1.57 -14.32 -17.75
C GLY A 75 2.41 -15.02 -18.82
N PRO A 76 2.33 -14.65 -20.11
CA PRO A 76 3.14 -15.27 -21.17
C PRO A 76 4.65 -15.09 -20.95
N CYS A 77 5.10 -13.91 -20.60
CA CYS A 77 6.50 -13.57 -20.35
C CYS A 77 7.04 -14.38 -19.16
N LEU A 78 6.52 -14.12 -17.97
CA LEU A 78 7.00 -14.74 -16.74
C LEU A 78 6.77 -16.26 -16.75
N GLY A 79 5.63 -16.72 -17.22
CA GLY A 79 5.33 -18.15 -17.31
C GLY A 79 6.29 -18.91 -18.25
N THR A 80 6.77 -18.30 -19.33
CA THR A 80 7.77 -18.90 -20.23
C THR A 80 9.15 -18.94 -19.58
N ILE A 81 9.59 -17.85 -18.98
CA ILE A 81 10.85 -17.77 -18.24
C ILE A 81 10.91 -18.88 -17.18
N LEU A 82 9.87 -18.98 -16.34
CA LEU A 82 9.80 -19.96 -15.25
C LEU A 82 9.80 -21.41 -15.75
N ARG A 83 9.06 -21.73 -16.84
CA ARG A 83 9.10 -23.07 -17.44
C ARG A 83 10.49 -23.49 -17.91
N ILE A 84 11.23 -22.56 -18.46
CA ILE A 84 12.60 -22.85 -18.95
C ILE A 84 13.55 -22.98 -17.75
N ALA A 85 13.47 -22.10 -16.78
CA ALA A 85 14.26 -22.18 -15.55
C ALA A 85 14.05 -23.54 -14.84
N LYS A 86 12.83 -23.98 -14.66
CA LYS A 86 12.51 -25.27 -14.01
C LYS A 86 13.00 -26.51 -14.74
N LYS A 87 13.47 -26.40 -15.99
CA LYS A 87 14.10 -27.55 -16.66
C LYS A 87 15.41 -27.98 -15.99
N ASN A 88 15.97 -27.19 -15.07
CA ASN A 88 17.11 -27.58 -14.22
C ASN A 88 16.75 -28.60 -13.14
N ARG A 89 15.44 -28.87 -12.87
CA ARG A 89 14.92 -29.80 -11.87
C ARG A 89 15.45 -29.55 -10.44
N HIS A 90 15.79 -28.33 -10.14
CA HIS A 90 16.33 -27.91 -8.84
C HIS A 90 15.51 -26.76 -8.24
N THR A 91 15.31 -25.71 -9.04
CA THR A 91 14.71 -24.45 -8.59
C THR A 91 13.26 -24.59 -8.18
N LYS A 92 12.94 -24.16 -6.96
CA LYS A 92 11.57 -23.94 -6.47
C LYS A 92 11.10 -22.55 -6.93
N VAL A 93 9.82 -22.44 -7.33
CA VAL A 93 9.23 -21.16 -7.76
C VAL A 93 8.14 -20.77 -6.76
N VAL A 94 8.33 -19.68 -6.06
CA VAL A 94 7.37 -19.08 -5.14
C VAL A 94 6.80 -17.80 -5.76
N CYS A 95 5.48 -17.71 -5.86
CA CYS A 95 4.81 -16.52 -6.39
C CYS A 95 4.20 -15.67 -5.29
N ILE A 96 4.59 -14.40 -5.23
CA ILE A 96 3.86 -13.39 -4.46
C ILE A 96 2.79 -12.82 -5.40
N ALA A 97 1.52 -13.13 -5.12
CA ALA A 97 0.41 -12.72 -5.95
C ALA A 97 -0.28 -11.49 -5.36
N ASP A 98 -0.14 -10.37 -6.04
CA ASP A 98 -0.83 -9.11 -5.68
C ASP A 98 -2.29 -9.12 -6.18
N ASN A 99 -2.51 -9.64 -7.41
CA ASN A 99 -3.81 -9.85 -8.02
C ASN A 99 -3.77 -11.10 -8.93
N ILE A 100 -4.83 -11.87 -8.91
CA ILE A 100 -5.03 -13.01 -9.84
C ILE A 100 -6.06 -12.66 -10.90
N ILE A 101 -7.13 -11.98 -10.52
CA ILE A 101 -8.17 -11.46 -11.39
C ILE A 101 -8.02 -9.94 -11.46
N PRO A 102 -7.80 -9.35 -12.64
CA PRO A 102 -7.68 -7.91 -12.76
C PRO A 102 -9.03 -7.22 -12.52
N HIS A 103 -8.99 -5.96 -12.04
CA HIS A 103 -10.18 -5.14 -11.86
C HIS A 103 -10.89 -4.88 -13.20
N GLU A 104 -10.12 -4.68 -14.27
CA GLU A 104 -10.61 -4.56 -15.64
C GLU A 104 -10.32 -5.85 -16.40
N LYS A 105 -11.35 -6.66 -16.62
CA LYS A 105 -11.24 -7.95 -17.34
C LYS A 105 -11.08 -7.72 -18.83
N ARG A 106 -10.12 -8.43 -19.44
CA ARG A 106 -9.86 -8.44 -20.88
C ARG A 106 -9.95 -9.86 -21.42
N ALA A 107 -10.27 -9.97 -22.73
CA ALA A 107 -10.24 -11.26 -23.39
C ALA A 107 -8.82 -11.87 -23.32
N GLY A 108 -8.72 -13.12 -22.88
CA GLY A 108 -7.45 -13.84 -22.74
C GLY A 108 -6.84 -13.82 -21.33
N ASP A 109 -7.25 -12.95 -20.43
CA ASP A 109 -6.69 -12.83 -19.07
C ASP A 109 -6.67 -14.18 -18.32
N ALA A 110 -7.77 -14.92 -18.36
CA ALA A 110 -7.85 -16.21 -17.70
C ALA A 110 -6.87 -17.24 -18.30
N ALA A 111 -6.66 -17.22 -19.60
CA ALA A 111 -5.71 -18.12 -20.28
C ALA A 111 -4.26 -17.77 -19.89
N PHE A 112 -3.91 -16.48 -19.85
CA PHE A 112 -2.61 -16.01 -19.45
C PHE A 112 -2.30 -16.31 -17.99
N THR A 113 -3.28 -16.10 -17.12
CA THR A 113 -3.16 -16.47 -15.69
C THR A 113 -2.96 -17.97 -15.52
N LYS A 114 -3.78 -18.82 -16.17
CA LYS A 114 -3.61 -20.29 -16.16
C LYS A 114 -2.24 -20.70 -16.71
N TYR A 115 -1.76 -20.03 -17.75
CA TYR A 115 -0.44 -20.30 -18.32
C TYR A 115 0.66 -19.98 -17.30
N PHE A 116 0.56 -18.85 -16.60
CA PHE A 116 1.52 -18.43 -15.57
C PHE A 116 1.51 -19.36 -14.35
N ILE A 117 0.36 -19.71 -13.81
CA ILE A 117 0.22 -20.51 -12.58
C ILE A 117 0.91 -21.88 -12.70
N LYS A 118 0.90 -22.52 -13.88
CA LYS A 118 1.41 -23.89 -14.08
C LYS A 118 2.84 -24.13 -13.56
N PRO A 119 3.87 -23.31 -13.85
CA PRO A 119 5.24 -23.53 -13.38
C PRO A 119 5.49 -23.13 -11.93
N VAL A 120 4.57 -22.45 -11.27
CA VAL A 120 4.70 -22.01 -9.87
C VAL A 120 4.50 -23.22 -8.94
N ASP A 121 5.30 -23.32 -7.89
CA ASP A 121 5.20 -24.40 -6.89
C ASP A 121 4.35 -24.03 -5.70
N SER A 122 4.47 -22.78 -5.21
CA SER A 122 3.68 -22.27 -4.09
C SER A 122 3.36 -20.79 -4.26
N PHE A 123 2.33 -20.33 -3.56
CA PHE A 123 1.84 -18.96 -3.61
C PHE A 123 1.87 -18.31 -2.23
N ILE A 124 2.18 -17.03 -2.23
CA ILE A 124 1.94 -16.12 -1.11
C ILE A 124 0.94 -15.08 -1.61
N VAL A 125 -0.16 -14.93 -0.89
CA VAL A 125 -1.20 -13.94 -1.18
C VAL A 125 -1.30 -12.98 -0.01
N MET A 126 -1.61 -11.70 -0.30
CA MET A 126 -1.60 -10.66 0.72
C MET A 126 -3.02 -10.23 1.16
N SER A 127 -4.06 -10.87 0.61
CA SER A 127 -5.45 -10.64 1.01
C SER A 127 -6.32 -11.88 0.81
N GLU A 128 -7.40 -11.98 1.60
CA GLU A 128 -8.40 -13.04 1.47
C GLU A 128 -9.06 -13.07 0.10
N GLN A 129 -9.25 -11.91 -0.53
CA GLN A 129 -9.85 -11.84 -1.86
C GLN A 129 -8.93 -12.49 -2.89
N VAL A 130 -7.63 -12.18 -2.87
CA VAL A 130 -6.65 -12.81 -3.79
C VAL A 130 -6.53 -14.32 -3.53
N MET A 131 -6.68 -14.77 -2.28
CA MET A 131 -6.74 -16.20 -1.93
C MET A 131 -7.94 -16.88 -2.60
N LYS A 132 -9.12 -16.27 -2.52
CA LYS A 132 -10.33 -16.78 -3.18
C LYS A 132 -10.18 -16.84 -4.69
N ASP A 133 -9.64 -15.77 -5.27
CA ASP A 133 -9.39 -15.67 -6.71
C ASP A 133 -8.39 -16.74 -7.18
N LEU A 134 -7.31 -16.97 -6.43
CA LEU A 134 -6.33 -18.02 -6.72
C LEU A 134 -6.97 -19.40 -6.68
N LYS A 135 -7.75 -19.71 -5.65
CA LYS A 135 -8.43 -21.01 -5.51
C LYS A 135 -9.41 -21.31 -6.65
N ALA A 136 -9.96 -20.28 -7.30
CA ALA A 136 -10.79 -20.47 -8.50
C ALA A 136 -9.97 -20.91 -9.73
N PHE A 137 -8.66 -20.67 -9.76
CA PHE A 137 -7.75 -21.10 -10.83
C PHE A 137 -7.00 -22.38 -10.50
N ASP A 138 -6.55 -22.53 -9.26
CA ASP A 138 -5.80 -23.69 -8.77
C ASP A 138 -6.03 -23.83 -7.25
N ASN A 139 -6.66 -24.95 -6.85
CA ASN A 139 -6.95 -25.27 -5.46
C ASN A 139 -6.04 -26.36 -4.87
N HIS A 140 -5.05 -26.83 -5.63
CA HIS A 140 -4.16 -27.93 -5.23
C HIS A 140 -2.80 -27.44 -4.76
N LYS A 141 -2.30 -26.31 -5.31
CA LYS A 141 -0.99 -25.80 -4.94
C LYS A 141 -1.00 -25.14 -3.57
N PRO A 142 0.08 -25.30 -2.79
CA PRO A 142 0.24 -24.60 -1.53
C PRO A 142 0.06 -23.10 -1.72
N ALA A 143 -0.74 -22.47 -0.85
CA ALA A 143 -0.93 -21.03 -0.82
C ALA A 143 -1.05 -20.56 0.63
N GLU A 144 -0.28 -19.54 1.00
CA GLU A 144 -0.26 -18.96 2.32
C GLU A 144 -0.71 -17.49 2.26
N LEU A 145 -1.56 -17.09 3.23
CA LEU A 145 -1.94 -15.70 3.42
C LEU A 145 -0.93 -15.02 4.34
N VAL A 146 -0.11 -14.15 3.76
CA VAL A 146 0.84 -13.32 4.50
C VAL A 146 0.51 -11.87 4.26
N LEU A 147 0.16 -11.14 5.30
CA LEU A 147 -0.16 -9.73 5.19
C LEU A 147 1.05 -8.93 4.68
N HIS A 148 0.78 -7.91 3.85
CA HIS A 148 1.85 -7.09 3.27
C HIS A 148 2.73 -6.51 4.38
N PRO A 149 4.06 -6.74 4.38
CA PRO A 149 4.95 -6.18 5.39
C PRO A 149 4.87 -4.66 5.44
N LEU A 150 5.12 -4.10 6.62
CA LEU A 150 5.19 -2.64 6.75
C LEU A 150 6.38 -2.09 5.97
N TYR A 151 6.20 -0.88 5.47
CA TYR A 151 7.28 -0.14 4.84
C TYR A 151 8.32 0.28 5.88
N ASP A 152 9.60 0.01 5.63
CA ASP A 152 10.72 0.39 6.49
C ASP A 152 11.65 1.46 5.87
N ASN A 153 11.28 1.98 4.71
CA ASN A 153 12.05 2.97 3.94
C ASN A 153 11.65 4.42 4.21
N PHE A 154 10.69 4.68 5.10
CA PHE A 154 10.22 6.04 5.43
C PHE A 154 10.93 6.67 6.64
N GLY A 155 12.01 6.03 7.11
CA GLY A 155 12.76 6.45 8.30
C GLY A 155 12.08 6.06 9.62
N GLY A 156 12.77 6.33 10.72
CA GLY A 156 12.26 6.04 12.06
C GLY A 156 11.22 7.05 12.54
N LYS A 157 10.40 6.63 13.52
CA LYS A 157 9.48 7.51 14.24
C LYS A 157 10.26 8.62 14.94
N ILE A 158 9.77 9.85 14.84
CA ILE A 158 10.25 11.02 15.57
C ILE A 158 9.23 11.45 16.62
N THR A 159 9.61 12.33 17.53
CA THR A 159 8.66 12.86 18.50
C THR A 159 7.62 13.77 17.85
N LYS A 160 6.42 13.83 18.43
CA LYS A 160 5.36 14.75 17.98
C LYS A 160 5.83 16.22 18.01
N ALA A 161 6.61 16.59 19.01
CA ALA A 161 7.14 17.94 19.13
C ALA A 161 8.12 18.30 18.00
N GLU A 162 9.03 17.39 17.64
CA GLU A 162 9.93 17.60 16.49
C GLU A 162 9.17 17.69 15.18
N ALA A 163 8.21 16.78 14.96
CA ALA A 163 7.39 16.78 13.76
C ALA A 163 6.58 18.06 13.60
N ARG A 164 5.88 18.50 14.66
CA ARG A 164 5.08 19.74 14.67
C ARG A 164 5.95 20.97 14.49
N LYS A 165 7.12 21.03 15.14
CA LYS A 165 8.09 22.12 14.96
C LYS A 165 8.53 22.22 13.49
N THR A 166 8.81 21.09 12.85
CA THR A 166 9.23 21.04 11.43
C THR A 166 8.14 21.56 10.51
N LEU A 167 6.87 21.25 10.80
CA LEU A 167 5.72 21.68 9.99
C LEU A 167 5.12 23.03 10.42
N GLY A 168 5.66 23.68 11.46
CA GLY A 168 5.12 24.94 11.97
C GLY A 168 3.75 24.79 12.64
N ILE A 169 3.42 23.61 13.18
CA ILE A 169 2.14 23.30 13.83
C ILE A 169 2.27 23.50 15.34
N PRO A 170 1.33 24.21 16.02
CA PRO A 170 1.32 24.32 17.47
C PRO A 170 1.23 22.95 18.17
N LEU A 171 1.89 22.86 19.36
CA LEU A 171 1.94 21.59 20.10
C LEU A 171 0.59 21.16 20.67
N ASP A 172 -0.24 22.12 21.04
CA ASP A 172 -1.50 21.87 21.76
C ASP A 172 -2.71 21.70 20.83
N ASP A 173 -2.52 21.84 19.50
CA ASP A 173 -3.61 21.65 18.55
C ASP A 173 -3.99 20.17 18.43
N ASN A 174 -5.30 19.91 18.26
CA ASN A 174 -5.80 18.59 17.88
C ASN A 174 -5.65 18.41 16.36
N ILE A 175 -4.82 17.48 15.93
CA ILE A 175 -4.47 17.30 14.51
C ILE A 175 -4.92 15.93 14.00
N ILE A 176 -5.80 15.92 13.00
CA ILE A 176 -6.05 14.73 12.19
C ILE A 176 -5.37 14.85 10.83
N LEU A 177 -4.86 13.74 10.30
CA LEU A 177 -4.12 13.68 9.04
C LEU A 177 -4.94 12.97 7.96
N PHE A 178 -5.10 13.62 6.81
CA PHE A 178 -5.42 12.98 5.53
C PHE A 178 -4.17 12.93 4.66
N PHE A 179 -3.77 11.72 4.20
CA PHE A 179 -2.48 11.55 3.51
C PHE A 179 -2.61 10.85 2.15
N GLY A 180 -1.72 11.27 1.21
CA GLY A 180 -1.51 10.68 -0.11
C GLY A 180 -2.39 11.30 -1.19
N PHE A 181 -2.32 10.75 -2.42
CA PHE A 181 -3.03 11.31 -3.58
C PHE A 181 -4.50 11.59 -3.29
N ILE A 182 -4.93 12.82 -3.57
CA ILE A 182 -6.31 13.25 -3.37
C ILE A 182 -7.13 12.83 -4.59
N ARG A 183 -8.04 11.86 -4.36
CA ARG A 183 -8.94 11.29 -5.36
C ARG A 183 -10.33 11.11 -4.77
N ASN A 184 -11.37 11.17 -5.59
CA ASN A 184 -12.76 11.09 -5.17
C ASN A 184 -13.06 9.88 -4.27
N TYR A 185 -12.55 8.68 -4.62
CA TYR A 185 -12.80 7.47 -3.84
C TYR A 185 -12.24 7.54 -2.42
N LYS A 186 -11.28 8.43 -2.14
CA LYS A 186 -10.70 8.63 -0.80
C LYS A 186 -11.55 9.50 0.12
N GLY A 187 -12.61 10.15 -0.40
CA GLY A 187 -13.63 10.80 0.39
C GLY A 187 -13.16 12.02 1.20
N LEU A 188 -12.20 12.80 0.68
CA LEU A 188 -11.77 14.03 1.36
C LEU A 188 -12.94 14.98 1.60
N ASP A 189 -13.86 15.08 0.69
CA ASP A 189 -15.09 15.86 0.81
C ASP A 189 -15.96 15.43 2.00
N ILE A 190 -16.11 14.11 2.26
CA ILE A 190 -16.78 13.59 3.46
C ILE A 190 -16.09 14.10 4.72
N LEU A 191 -14.74 14.14 4.70
CA LEU A 191 -13.95 14.59 5.85
C LEU A 191 -14.08 16.10 6.08
N LEU A 192 -14.14 16.90 5.00
CA LEU A 192 -14.38 18.35 5.09
C LEU A 192 -15.76 18.64 5.73
N ASP A 193 -16.80 17.93 5.27
CA ASP A 193 -18.15 18.05 5.85
C ASP A 193 -18.16 17.61 7.32
N ALA A 194 -17.43 16.52 7.67
CA ALA A 194 -17.30 16.05 9.04
C ALA A 194 -16.60 17.08 9.93
N LEU A 195 -15.54 17.71 9.44
CA LEU A 195 -14.81 18.78 10.13
C LEU A 195 -15.72 19.98 10.38
N ALA A 196 -16.51 20.41 9.39
CA ALA A 196 -17.49 21.48 9.53
C ALA A 196 -18.57 21.15 10.57
N LEU A 197 -19.05 19.90 10.57
CA LEU A 197 -20.02 19.41 11.54
C LEU A 197 -19.46 19.45 12.97
N ILE A 198 -18.22 18.97 13.16
CA ILE A 198 -17.52 19.01 14.45
C ILE A 198 -17.33 20.45 14.92
N LYS A 199 -16.85 21.35 14.05
CA LYS A 199 -16.66 22.77 14.36
C LYS A 199 -17.96 23.44 14.79
N LYS A 200 -19.08 23.09 14.14
CA LYS A 200 -20.42 23.60 14.52
C LYS A 200 -20.90 23.07 15.86
N GLN A 201 -20.68 21.79 16.15
CA GLN A 201 -21.14 21.14 17.41
C GLN A 201 -20.26 21.50 18.60
N GLN A 202 -18.97 21.66 18.40
CA GLN A 202 -17.94 21.89 19.43
C GLN A 202 -16.94 22.97 19.00
N PRO A 203 -17.32 24.25 18.93
CA PRO A 203 -16.45 25.31 18.42
C PRO A 203 -15.13 25.47 19.18
N ALA A 204 -15.12 25.20 20.47
CA ALA A 204 -13.94 25.29 21.33
C ALA A 204 -12.98 24.10 21.23
N PHE A 205 -13.35 23.04 20.48
CA PHE A 205 -12.54 21.82 20.38
C PHE A 205 -11.22 22.02 19.60
N GLY A 206 -11.19 23.00 18.70
CA GLY A 206 -9.93 23.43 18.03
C GLY A 206 -9.33 22.38 17.09
N LEU A 207 -10.15 21.50 16.49
CA LEU A 207 -9.67 20.48 15.56
C LEU A 207 -9.12 21.09 14.28
N LYS A 208 -7.93 20.65 13.87
CA LYS A 208 -7.30 20.97 12.59
C LYS A 208 -7.16 19.72 11.72
N LEU A 209 -7.38 19.88 10.44
CA LEU A 209 -7.14 18.86 9.43
C LEU A 209 -5.86 19.19 8.65
N LEU A 210 -4.84 18.35 8.82
CA LEU A 210 -3.63 18.35 8.01
C LEU A 210 -3.87 17.51 6.76
N ILE A 211 -3.84 18.15 5.59
CA ILE A 211 -3.96 17.49 4.29
C ILE A 211 -2.58 17.47 3.64
N ALA A 212 -2.03 16.27 3.40
CA ALA A 212 -0.72 16.09 2.83
C ALA A 212 -0.75 15.15 1.62
N GLY A 213 -0.44 15.70 0.42
CA GLY A 213 -0.40 14.97 -0.85
C GLY A 213 -1.06 15.67 -2.00
N GLU A 214 -0.72 15.25 -3.21
CA GLU A 214 -1.09 15.91 -4.46
C GLU A 214 -2.55 15.67 -4.85
N PHE A 215 -3.17 16.71 -5.46
CA PHE A 215 -4.44 16.56 -6.15
C PHE A 215 -4.23 15.82 -7.48
N TYR A 216 -4.95 14.72 -7.66
CA TYR A 216 -5.01 13.96 -8.91
C TYR A 216 -6.22 14.34 -9.78
N GLU A 217 -7.11 15.15 -9.22
CA GLU A 217 -8.33 15.68 -9.83
C GLU A 217 -8.33 17.21 -9.69
N ASP A 218 -9.27 17.88 -10.36
CA ASP A 218 -9.40 19.33 -10.29
C ASP A 218 -9.66 19.79 -8.84
N ARG A 219 -8.79 20.65 -8.36
CA ARG A 219 -8.84 21.23 -7.00
C ARG A 219 -10.04 22.16 -6.78
N LYS A 220 -10.66 22.62 -7.86
CA LYS A 220 -11.72 23.64 -7.79
C LYS A 220 -12.88 23.24 -6.88
N ALA A 221 -13.37 21.99 -7.01
CA ALA A 221 -14.45 21.48 -6.15
C ALA A 221 -14.08 21.49 -4.67
N PHE A 222 -12.82 21.18 -4.33
CA PHE A 222 -12.30 21.27 -2.97
C PHE A 222 -12.31 22.72 -2.46
N ASP A 223 -11.79 23.67 -3.23
CA ASP A 223 -11.71 25.08 -2.83
C ASP A 223 -13.11 25.70 -2.65
N GLU A 224 -14.07 25.33 -3.51
CA GLU A 224 -15.48 25.73 -3.40
C GLU A 224 -16.11 25.17 -2.12
N GLN A 225 -15.98 23.87 -1.83
CA GLN A 225 -16.50 23.25 -0.63
C GLN A 225 -15.92 23.87 0.66
N VAL A 226 -14.60 24.08 0.71
CA VAL A 226 -13.93 24.71 1.86
C VAL A 226 -14.48 26.10 2.13
N LYS A 227 -14.72 26.88 1.06
CA LYS A 227 -15.30 28.22 1.16
C LYS A 227 -16.74 28.17 1.65
N GLU A 228 -17.58 27.31 1.10
CA GLU A 228 -18.98 27.14 1.49
C GLU A 228 -19.13 26.71 2.96
N LEU A 229 -18.27 25.79 3.41
CA LEU A 229 -18.27 25.30 4.78
C LEU A 229 -17.64 26.28 5.79
N GLY A 230 -16.90 27.30 5.35
CA GLY A 230 -16.26 28.27 6.22
C GLY A 230 -15.23 27.67 7.18
N ILE A 231 -14.44 26.68 6.70
CA ILE A 231 -13.49 25.89 7.51
C ILE A 231 -12.01 26.15 7.17
N SER A 232 -11.72 27.17 6.38
CA SER A 232 -10.34 27.47 5.92
C SER A 232 -9.34 27.62 7.07
N ASP A 233 -9.76 28.18 8.19
CA ASP A 233 -8.98 28.35 9.42
C ASP A 233 -8.66 27.04 10.15
N SER A 234 -9.37 25.98 9.82
CA SER A 234 -9.21 24.64 10.39
C SER A 234 -8.37 23.71 9.51
N LEU A 235 -7.83 24.22 8.39
CA LEU A 235 -7.04 23.43 7.44
C LEU A 235 -5.56 23.81 7.46
N ILE A 236 -4.71 22.80 7.37
CA ILE A 236 -3.27 22.91 7.12
C ILE A 236 -3.00 22.15 5.82
N LEU A 237 -2.58 22.85 4.76
CA LEU A 237 -2.49 22.31 3.41
C LEU A 237 -1.04 22.15 2.96
N HIS A 238 -0.62 20.92 2.67
CA HIS A 238 0.62 20.55 2.02
C HIS A 238 0.29 19.71 0.79
N THR A 239 -0.10 20.35 -0.31
CA THR A 239 -0.70 19.72 -1.49
C THR A 239 0.27 19.48 -2.64
N ASP A 240 1.56 19.51 -2.35
CA ASP A 240 2.63 19.12 -3.26
C ASP A 240 3.04 17.67 -3.00
N PHE A 241 3.91 17.13 -3.87
CA PHE A 241 4.52 15.83 -3.66
C PHE A 241 5.30 15.79 -2.34
N ILE A 242 5.03 14.80 -1.50
CA ILE A 242 5.73 14.61 -0.23
C ILE A 242 6.89 13.62 -0.43
N PRO A 243 8.15 14.06 -0.34
CA PRO A 243 9.31 13.17 -0.42
C PRO A 243 9.29 12.09 0.67
N THR A 244 9.76 10.88 0.32
CA THR A 244 9.78 9.73 1.24
C THR A 244 10.39 10.03 2.60
N GLY A 245 11.48 10.81 2.64
CA GLY A 245 12.17 11.20 3.89
C GLY A 245 11.38 12.16 4.77
N GLU A 246 10.36 12.85 4.23
CA GLU A 246 9.54 13.83 4.95
C GLU A 246 8.23 13.23 5.48
N VAL A 247 7.80 12.08 4.98
CA VAL A 247 6.55 11.42 5.37
C VAL A 247 6.41 11.28 6.89
N LYS A 248 7.50 10.97 7.59
CA LYS A 248 7.55 10.86 9.05
C LYS A 248 7.07 12.12 9.76
N ASN A 249 7.32 13.32 9.20
CA ASN A 249 6.92 14.59 9.82
C ASN A 249 5.39 14.70 9.88
N TYR A 250 4.70 14.29 8.82
CA TYR A 250 3.23 14.38 8.75
C TYR A 250 2.55 13.37 9.67
N PHE A 251 2.98 12.10 9.62
CA PHE A 251 2.40 11.07 10.48
C PHE A 251 2.68 11.34 11.96
N CYS A 252 3.93 11.67 12.32
CA CYS A 252 4.28 11.91 13.72
C CYS A 252 3.71 13.24 14.29
N ALA A 253 3.30 14.20 13.44
CA ALA A 253 2.63 15.42 13.88
C ALA A 253 1.15 15.19 14.23
N ALA A 254 0.52 14.18 13.67
CA ALA A 254 -0.91 13.90 13.82
C ALA A 254 -1.22 13.15 15.12
N ASP A 255 -2.44 13.33 15.61
CA ASP A 255 -3.03 12.55 16.70
C ASP A 255 -3.69 11.28 16.13
N ALA A 256 -4.34 11.39 14.97
CA ALA A 256 -4.90 10.27 14.24
C ALA A 256 -4.80 10.47 12.72
N VAL A 257 -4.73 9.35 11.98
CA VAL A 257 -4.89 9.33 10.53
C VAL A 257 -6.34 9.02 10.19
N VAL A 258 -6.95 9.80 9.31
CA VAL A 258 -8.35 9.60 8.89
C VAL A 258 -8.37 9.14 7.43
N GLN A 259 -9.01 8.00 7.17
CA GLN A 259 -9.21 7.42 5.84
C GLN A 259 -10.72 7.28 5.55
N PRO A 260 -11.37 8.36 5.10
CA PRO A 260 -12.83 8.42 4.92
C PRO A 260 -13.27 7.84 3.57
N TYR A 261 -12.64 6.74 3.16
CA TYR A 261 -12.75 6.19 1.80
C TYR A 261 -14.18 5.74 1.49
N ARG A 262 -14.61 5.94 0.25
CA ARG A 262 -15.86 5.39 -0.30
C ARG A 262 -15.71 3.95 -0.76
N SER A 263 -14.52 3.61 -1.22
CA SER A 263 -14.17 2.25 -1.61
C SER A 263 -12.68 2.02 -1.44
N ALA A 264 -12.28 0.82 -1.06
CA ALA A 264 -10.88 0.43 -0.98
C ALA A 264 -10.76 -1.09 -1.09
N THR A 265 -9.77 -1.58 -1.84
CA THR A 265 -9.32 -2.98 -1.73
C THR A 265 -8.26 -3.10 -0.64
N GLN A 266 -7.28 -2.20 -0.67
CA GLN A 266 -6.22 -2.03 0.32
C GLN A 266 -5.85 -0.55 0.39
N SER A 267 -5.16 -0.13 1.46
CA SER A 267 -4.63 1.22 1.60
C SER A 267 -3.13 1.19 1.88
N GLY A 268 -2.34 1.94 1.11
CA GLY A 268 -0.93 2.18 1.41
C GLY A 268 -0.71 3.12 2.60
N VAL A 269 -1.75 3.84 3.04
CA VAL A 269 -1.70 4.75 4.19
C VAL A 269 -1.76 4.00 5.52
N THR A 270 -2.55 2.92 5.59
CA THR A 270 -2.66 2.09 6.80
C THR A 270 -1.32 1.50 7.24
N PRO A 271 -0.50 0.87 6.36
CA PRO A 271 0.84 0.41 6.72
C PRO A 271 1.77 1.53 7.24
N LEU A 272 1.66 2.75 6.72
CA LEU A 272 2.41 3.91 7.21
C LEU A 272 1.97 4.31 8.61
N ALA A 273 0.65 4.34 8.87
CA ALA A 273 0.12 4.62 10.20
C ALA A 273 0.60 3.60 11.23
N TYR A 274 0.64 2.32 10.87
CA TYR A 274 1.24 1.26 11.70
C TYR A 274 2.73 1.46 11.92
N HIS A 275 3.49 1.81 10.87
CA HIS A 275 4.93 2.05 10.96
C HIS A 275 5.25 3.14 11.98
N PHE A 276 4.54 4.26 11.91
CA PHE A 276 4.72 5.40 12.81
C PHE A 276 3.91 5.30 14.12
N GLU A 277 3.15 4.22 14.32
CA GLU A 277 2.31 3.98 15.51
C GLU A 277 1.29 5.09 15.75
N ILE A 278 0.57 5.48 14.71
CA ILE A 278 -0.47 6.50 14.77
C ILE A 278 -1.85 5.81 14.67
N PRO A 279 -2.75 6.05 15.63
CA PRO A 279 -4.12 5.56 15.58
C PRO A 279 -4.87 6.01 14.34
N MET A 280 -5.90 5.27 13.96
CA MET A 280 -6.63 5.53 12.72
C MET A 280 -8.13 5.66 12.95
N VAL A 281 -8.79 6.52 12.15
CA VAL A 281 -10.24 6.49 11.93
C VAL A 281 -10.44 6.14 10.46
N VAL A 282 -11.07 4.99 10.19
CA VAL A 282 -11.27 4.48 8.83
C VAL A 282 -12.74 4.22 8.56
N THR A 283 -13.14 4.22 7.30
CA THR A 283 -14.50 3.83 6.93
C THR A 283 -14.64 2.32 6.74
N ASN A 284 -15.85 1.81 6.97
CA ASN A 284 -16.24 0.41 6.81
C ASN A 284 -16.35 0.03 5.32
N VAL A 285 -15.22 0.09 4.59
CA VAL A 285 -15.18 -0.25 3.17
C VAL A 285 -14.00 -1.17 2.85
N GLY A 286 -14.23 -2.16 2.01
CA GLY A 286 -13.21 -3.07 1.51
C GLY A 286 -12.40 -3.75 2.61
N GLY A 287 -11.08 -3.67 2.51
CA GLY A 287 -10.15 -4.28 3.46
C GLY A 287 -9.81 -3.43 4.69
N LEU A 288 -10.30 -2.19 4.80
CA LEU A 288 -9.90 -1.27 5.88
C LEU A 288 -10.26 -1.79 7.28
N PRO A 289 -11.49 -2.30 7.55
CA PRO A 289 -11.84 -2.80 8.88
C PRO A 289 -11.02 -4.02 9.31
N ALA A 290 -10.59 -4.85 8.35
CA ALA A 290 -9.72 -5.98 8.65
C ALA A 290 -8.30 -5.55 9.03
N MET A 291 -7.83 -4.44 8.45
CA MET A 291 -6.53 -3.84 8.78
C MET A 291 -6.57 -2.95 10.02
N VAL A 292 -7.72 -2.39 10.36
CA VAL A 292 -7.91 -1.48 11.51
C VAL A 292 -9.06 -2.02 12.36
N PRO A 293 -8.82 -3.04 13.20
CA PRO A 293 -9.85 -3.58 14.10
C PRO A 293 -10.46 -2.49 15.00
N ASP A 294 -11.79 -2.34 14.92
CA ASP A 294 -12.55 -1.29 15.64
C ASP A 294 -12.32 -1.35 17.15
N GLY A 295 -12.07 -0.20 17.78
CA GLY A 295 -11.78 -0.08 19.20
C GLY A 295 -10.40 -0.62 19.62
N LYS A 296 -9.60 -1.16 18.69
CA LYS A 296 -8.30 -1.75 19.00
C LYS A 296 -7.13 -0.89 18.50
N THR A 297 -7.01 -0.72 17.19
CA THR A 297 -5.93 0.08 16.58
C THR A 297 -6.44 1.39 16.00
N GLY A 298 -7.71 1.62 16.10
CA GLY A 298 -8.45 2.79 15.63
C GLY A 298 -9.93 2.57 15.72
N LEU A 299 -10.69 3.42 15.06
CA LEU A 299 -12.15 3.38 15.03
C LEU A 299 -12.67 3.21 13.60
N VAL A 300 -13.76 2.48 13.45
CA VAL A 300 -14.40 2.23 12.15
C VAL A 300 -15.70 3.03 12.05
N ALA A 301 -15.82 3.86 11.04
CA ALA A 301 -17.00 4.70 10.74
C ALA A 301 -17.74 4.15 9.52
N GLU A 302 -19.03 4.42 9.38
CA GLU A 302 -19.70 4.28 8.09
C GLU A 302 -19.22 5.39 7.11
N PRO A 303 -19.22 5.15 5.77
CA PRO A 303 -18.68 6.10 4.79
C PRO A 303 -19.63 7.28 4.56
N ASN A 304 -19.91 8.03 5.61
CA ASN A 304 -20.72 9.24 5.61
C ASN A 304 -20.23 10.26 6.64
N THR A 305 -20.59 11.51 6.42
CA THR A 305 -20.18 12.67 7.22
C THR A 305 -20.44 12.53 8.71
N VAL A 306 -21.65 12.06 9.08
CA VAL A 306 -22.06 11.99 10.49
C VAL A 306 -21.24 10.95 11.24
N SER A 307 -21.15 9.73 10.69
CA SER A 307 -20.39 8.65 11.33
C SER A 307 -18.89 8.96 11.43
N VAL A 308 -18.31 9.58 10.40
CA VAL A 308 -16.89 10.01 10.45
C VAL A 308 -16.69 11.07 11.54
N ALA A 309 -17.57 12.07 11.64
CA ALA A 309 -17.49 13.09 12.67
C ALA A 309 -17.61 12.49 14.09
N GLU A 310 -18.58 11.60 14.30
CA GLU A 310 -18.79 10.91 15.59
C GLU A 310 -17.56 10.09 16.00
N LYS A 311 -16.96 9.34 15.07
CA LYS A 311 -15.78 8.53 15.36
C LYS A 311 -14.54 9.38 15.63
N ILE A 312 -14.37 10.51 14.94
CA ILE A 312 -13.30 11.47 15.26
C ILE A 312 -13.51 12.02 16.69
N LEU A 313 -14.70 12.47 17.04
CA LEU A 313 -14.99 12.97 18.38
C LEU A 313 -14.87 11.87 19.45
N GLN A 314 -15.24 10.63 19.14
CA GLN A 314 -15.04 9.48 20.03
C GLN A 314 -13.55 9.24 20.27
N PHE A 315 -12.72 9.24 19.23
CA PHE A 315 -11.26 9.05 19.33
C PHE A 315 -10.63 10.03 20.33
N PHE A 316 -10.97 11.30 20.26
CA PHE A 316 -10.39 12.31 21.16
C PHE A 316 -10.93 12.26 22.61
N LYS A 317 -11.94 11.44 22.89
CA LYS A 317 -12.42 11.16 24.26
C LYS A 317 -11.74 9.95 24.88
N GLU A 318 -11.10 9.11 24.07
CA GLU A 318 -10.40 7.91 24.51
C GLU A 318 -8.92 8.21 24.77
N ASP A 319 -8.28 7.38 25.60
CA ASP A 319 -6.83 7.49 25.80
C ASP A 319 -6.08 6.96 24.57
N PRO A 320 -5.33 7.79 23.83
CA PRO A 320 -4.61 7.36 22.66
C PRO A 320 -3.51 6.32 22.95
N ALA A 321 -3.04 6.23 24.20
CA ALA A 321 -2.04 5.25 24.61
C ALA A 321 -2.53 3.81 24.43
N VAL A 322 -3.83 3.58 24.64
CA VAL A 322 -4.44 2.25 24.46
C VAL A 322 -4.34 1.80 22.98
N PHE A 323 -4.67 2.69 22.06
CA PHE A 323 -4.53 2.40 20.64
C PHE A 323 -3.07 2.15 20.24
N ILE A 324 -2.15 2.97 20.76
CA ILE A 324 -0.71 2.88 20.42
C ILE A 324 -0.14 1.54 20.87
N GLU A 325 -0.44 1.08 22.08
CA GLU A 325 0.02 -0.23 22.57
C GLU A 325 -0.57 -1.37 21.72
N ASN A 326 -1.84 -1.31 21.39
CA ASN A 326 -2.46 -2.29 20.49
C ASN A 326 -1.85 -2.26 19.09
N ILE A 327 -1.49 -1.08 18.56
CA ILE A 327 -0.79 -0.94 17.27
C ILE A 327 0.57 -1.62 17.32
N LYS A 328 1.34 -1.48 18.41
CA LYS A 328 2.64 -2.15 18.58
C LYS A 328 2.52 -3.67 18.54
N GLU A 329 1.47 -4.23 19.12
CA GLU A 329 1.20 -5.67 19.04
C GLU A 329 0.71 -6.09 17.66
N GLU A 330 -0.24 -5.36 17.10
CA GLU A 330 -0.86 -5.69 15.81
C GLU A 330 0.16 -5.63 14.66
N LYS A 331 1.08 -4.63 14.66
CA LYS A 331 2.09 -4.48 13.60
C LYS A 331 3.06 -5.66 13.50
N LYS A 332 3.22 -6.49 14.55
CA LYS A 332 4.03 -7.72 14.49
C LYS A 332 3.52 -8.72 13.45
N LYS A 333 2.24 -8.64 13.08
CA LYS A 333 1.65 -9.49 12.02
C LYS A 333 2.18 -9.15 10.63
N TYR A 334 2.69 -7.93 10.42
CA TYR A 334 3.15 -7.36 9.16
C TYR A 334 4.67 -7.35 9.04
N SER A 335 5.34 -8.38 9.54
CA SER A 335 6.81 -8.43 9.56
C SER A 335 7.39 -8.99 8.26
N TRP A 336 8.52 -8.42 7.82
CA TRP A 336 9.32 -8.95 6.72
C TRP A 336 9.80 -10.37 6.99
N GLU A 337 10.09 -10.70 8.26
CA GLU A 337 10.52 -12.04 8.68
C GLU A 337 9.45 -13.10 8.35
N LYS A 338 8.16 -12.81 8.60
CA LYS A 338 7.06 -13.71 8.22
C LYS A 338 7.01 -13.96 6.73
N LEU A 339 7.17 -12.89 5.93
CA LEU A 339 7.17 -13.01 4.47
C LEU A 339 8.36 -13.88 4.00
N VAL A 340 9.55 -13.63 4.54
CA VAL A 340 10.75 -14.42 4.16
C VAL A 340 10.60 -15.87 4.58
N ASN A 341 10.11 -16.15 5.78
CA ASN A 341 9.85 -17.52 6.24
C ASN A 341 8.85 -18.25 5.35
N ALA A 342 7.77 -17.57 4.92
CA ALA A 342 6.81 -18.16 3.98
C ALA A 342 7.40 -18.41 2.57
N ILE A 343 8.43 -17.64 2.17
CA ILE A 343 9.15 -17.87 0.89
C ILE A 343 10.07 -19.09 1.00
N THR A 344 10.73 -19.27 2.14
CA THR A 344 11.82 -20.24 2.29
C THR A 344 11.36 -21.62 2.78
N ASN A 345 10.20 -21.72 3.39
CA ASN A 345 9.58 -22.98 3.80
C ASN A 345 8.78 -23.63 2.64
#